data_f65ad8d460a7cf5acf0661e0f8732b7c
#
_entry.id   f65ad8d460a7cf5acf0661e0f8732b7c
#
_cell.length_a   1.000
_cell.length_b   1.000
_cell.length_c   1.000
_cell.angle_alpha   90.00
_cell.angle_beta   90.00
_cell.angle_gamma   90.00
#
_symmetry.space_group_name_H-M   'P 1'
#
loop_
_entity.id
_entity.type
_entity.pdbx_description
1 polymer ?
#
loop_
_entity_poly.entity_id
_entity_poly.type
_entity_poly.pdbx_seq_one_letter_code
_entity_poly.pdbx_strand_id
1 'polypeptide(L)'
;MIAEPIWRDELVFVCSRAHDLAIRKNVTINELAESAAILSDRTTFTGRIVKGMFKDHDLPLEVSMSTNYLETIKMLIGVGLGWSVLPKTMLGDDSVVLDISIEIDLARTLGVIHHVDRTLSNAGEAFIDLLREASDYQR
;
A
#
# COMPACT_ATOMS: atom_id res chain seq x y z
N MET A 1 7.96 7.21 -24.28
CA MET A 1 7.25 7.73 -23.10
C MET A 1 8.23 8.41 -22.17
N ILE A 2 7.82 9.53 -21.60
CA ILE A 2 8.58 10.24 -20.57
C ILE A 2 7.91 9.96 -19.24
N ALA A 3 8.70 9.54 -18.25
CA ALA A 3 8.22 9.28 -16.90
C ALA A 3 8.97 10.17 -15.91
N GLU A 4 8.25 10.87 -15.07
CA GLU A 4 8.82 11.73 -14.05
C GLU A 4 8.29 11.32 -12.68
N PRO A 5 9.16 10.87 -11.74
CA PRO A 5 8.75 10.52 -10.39
C PRO A 5 8.40 11.79 -9.59
N ILE A 6 7.31 11.74 -8.83
CA ILE A 6 6.81 12.86 -8.04
C ILE A 6 6.82 12.53 -6.54
N TRP A 7 6.34 11.35 -6.15
CA TRP A 7 6.26 10.93 -4.76
C TRP A 7 6.77 9.52 -4.53
N ARG A 8 7.35 9.33 -3.37
CA ARG A 8 7.58 8.02 -2.79
C ARG A 8 6.37 7.69 -1.90
N ASP A 9 5.59 6.71 -2.30
CA ASP A 9 4.39 6.28 -1.60
C ASP A 9 4.72 5.07 -0.73
N GLU A 10 4.78 5.28 0.58
CA GLU A 10 5.10 4.25 1.55
C GLU A 10 3.86 3.41 1.87
N LEU A 11 3.97 2.10 1.70
CA LEU A 11 2.94 1.13 2.05
C LEU A 11 3.28 0.47 3.38
N VAL A 12 2.28 0.29 4.22
CA VAL A 12 2.44 -0.27 5.56
C VAL A 12 1.41 -1.36 5.85
N PHE A 13 1.77 -2.32 6.68
CA PHE A 13 0.84 -3.31 7.21
C PHE A 13 -0.03 -2.66 8.25
N VAL A 14 -1.34 -2.90 8.19
CA VAL A 14 -2.33 -2.22 9.04
C VAL A 14 -3.40 -3.17 9.53
N CYS A 15 -3.95 -2.88 10.69
CA CYS A 15 -5.17 -3.51 11.20
C CYS A 15 -5.97 -2.51 12.03
N SER A 16 -7.16 -2.91 12.47
CA SER A 16 -7.96 -2.12 13.42
C SER A 16 -7.24 -1.98 14.76
N ARG A 17 -7.45 -0.87 15.45
CA ARG A 17 -6.99 -0.70 16.84
C ARG A 17 -7.50 -1.79 17.78
N ALA A 18 -8.66 -2.36 17.50
CA ALA A 18 -9.27 -3.42 18.28
C ALA A 18 -8.83 -4.84 17.86
N HIS A 19 -8.04 -4.96 16.81
CA HIS A 19 -7.55 -6.25 16.34
C HIS A 19 -6.45 -6.79 17.26
N ASP A 20 -6.38 -8.11 17.43
CA ASP A 20 -5.38 -8.76 18.30
C ASP A 20 -3.93 -8.44 17.90
N LEU A 21 -3.67 -8.26 16.60
CA LEU A 21 -2.34 -7.91 16.09
C LEU A 21 -1.91 -6.49 16.49
N ALA A 22 -2.85 -5.60 16.82
CA ALA A 22 -2.55 -4.20 17.11
C ALA A 22 -1.69 -4.00 18.35
N ILE A 23 -1.80 -4.89 19.32
CA ILE A 23 -1.07 -4.81 20.60
C ILE A 23 0.24 -5.58 20.60
N ARG A 24 0.51 -6.37 19.55
CA ARG A 24 1.72 -7.18 19.44
C ARG A 24 2.88 -6.36 18.91
N LYS A 25 4.09 -6.65 19.40
CA LYS A 25 5.34 -6.12 18.88
C LYS A 25 6.03 -7.20 18.06
N ASN A 26 6.78 -6.77 17.04
CA ASN A 26 7.52 -7.68 16.15
C ASN A 26 6.62 -8.78 15.57
N VAL A 27 5.50 -8.38 14.98
CA VAL A 27 4.55 -9.31 14.35
C VAL A 27 5.27 -10.11 13.26
N THR A 28 5.20 -11.42 13.40
CA THR A 28 5.83 -12.33 12.43
C THR A 28 4.91 -12.64 11.26
N ILE A 29 5.48 -13.13 10.16
CA ILE A 29 4.68 -13.64 9.04
C ILE A 29 3.76 -14.78 9.49
N ASN A 30 4.22 -15.64 10.39
CA ASN A 30 3.40 -16.72 10.94
C ASN A 30 2.15 -16.17 11.64
N GLU A 31 2.30 -15.10 12.43
CA GLU A 31 1.18 -14.44 13.10
C GLU A 31 0.21 -13.80 12.11
N LEU A 32 0.73 -13.18 11.02
CA LEU A 32 -0.09 -12.67 9.93
C LEU A 32 -0.87 -13.79 9.23
N ALA A 33 -0.23 -14.96 9.03
CA ALA A 33 -0.85 -16.11 8.39
C ALA A 33 -2.02 -16.71 9.20
N GLU A 34 -2.02 -16.52 10.51
CA GLU A 34 -3.10 -16.95 11.41
C GLU A 34 -4.35 -16.07 11.34
N SER A 35 -4.23 -14.91 10.75
CA SER A 35 -5.32 -13.93 10.62
C SER A 35 -5.71 -13.70 9.18
N ALA A 36 -6.99 -13.41 8.97
CA ALA A 36 -7.50 -13.11 7.63
C ALA A 36 -6.93 -11.80 7.09
N ALA A 37 -6.56 -11.80 5.81
CA ALA A 37 -6.12 -10.62 5.10
C ALA A 37 -7.23 -10.09 4.18
N ILE A 38 -7.26 -8.78 4.00
CA ILE A 38 -8.09 -8.10 3.01
C ILE A 38 -7.14 -7.39 2.06
N LEU A 39 -7.04 -7.86 0.84
CA LEU A 39 -6.00 -7.42 -0.09
C LEU A 39 -6.57 -7.07 -1.46
N SER A 40 -5.85 -6.25 -2.17
CA SER A 40 -6.07 -6.06 -3.60
C SER A 40 -5.68 -7.32 -4.38
N ASP A 41 -6.14 -7.38 -5.64
CA ASP A 41 -5.86 -8.51 -6.52
C ASP A 41 -4.35 -8.77 -6.63
N ARG A 42 -3.98 -10.03 -6.77
CA ARG A 42 -2.59 -10.47 -6.98
C ARG A 42 -1.94 -9.93 -8.26
N THR A 43 -2.73 -9.33 -9.16
CA THR A 43 -2.20 -8.63 -10.34
C THR A 43 -1.69 -7.23 -10.01
N THR A 44 -2.04 -6.69 -8.84
CA THR A 44 -1.57 -5.38 -8.37
C THR A 44 -0.17 -5.48 -7.77
N PHE A 45 0.51 -4.34 -7.69
CA PHE A 45 1.82 -4.23 -7.06
C PHE A 45 1.82 -4.79 -5.63
N THR A 46 0.89 -4.32 -4.79
CA THR A 46 0.78 -4.73 -3.40
C THR A 46 0.42 -6.21 -3.25
N GLY A 47 -0.56 -6.67 -4.01
CA GLY A 47 -1.00 -8.07 -3.95
C GLY A 47 0.10 -9.05 -4.33
N ARG A 48 0.90 -8.73 -5.35
CA ARG A 48 2.04 -9.57 -5.76
C ARG A 48 3.12 -9.66 -4.69
N ILE A 49 3.47 -8.55 -4.08
CA ILE A 49 4.52 -8.51 -3.04
C ILE A 49 4.10 -9.33 -1.83
N VAL A 50 2.90 -9.11 -1.32
CA VAL A 50 2.39 -9.84 -0.15
C VAL A 50 2.30 -11.32 -0.42
N LYS A 51 1.75 -11.71 -1.57
CA LYS A 51 1.65 -13.12 -1.96
C LYS A 51 3.03 -13.77 -2.09
N GLY A 52 3.98 -13.08 -2.71
CA GLY A 52 5.37 -13.56 -2.85
C GLY A 52 6.04 -13.75 -1.49
N MET A 53 5.83 -12.85 -0.57
CA MET A 53 6.37 -12.93 0.79
C MET A 53 5.88 -14.18 1.53
N PHE A 54 4.59 -14.48 1.47
CA PHE A 54 4.02 -15.68 2.07
C PHE A 54 4.51 -16.96 1.39
N LYS A 55 4.63 -16.94 0.07
CA LYS A 55 5.16 -18.07 -0.70
C LYS A 55 6.62 -18.37 -0.34
N ASP A 56 7.45 -17.33 -0.20
CA ASP A 56 8.86 -17.46 0.15
C ASP A 56 9.07 -18.08 1.54
N HIS A 57 8.08 -17.95 2.42
CA HIS A 57 8.10 -18.50 3.78
C HIS A 57 7.30 -19.81 3.90
N ASP A 58 6.83 -20.36 2.79
CA ASP A 58 5.99 -21.57 2.75
C ASP A 58 4.75 -21.50 3.66
N LEU A 59 4.13 -20.31 3.73
CA LEU A 59 2.96 -20.06 4.56
C LEU A 59 1.71 -19.84 3.71
N PRO A 60 0.55 -20.34 4.15
CA PRO A 60 -0.71 -20.03 3.48
C PRO A 60 -1.10 -18.57 3.73
N LEU A 61 -1.57 -17.90 2.68
CA LEU A 61 -2.17 -16.58 2.77
C LEU A 61 -3.69 -16.73 2.66
N GLU A 62 -4.39 -16.52 3.75
CA GLU A 62 -5.84 -16.52 3.76
C GLU A 62 -6.36 -15.12 3.43
N VAL A 63 -6.84 -14.93 2.20
CA VAL A 63 -7.48 -13.70 1.75
C VAL A 63 -8.99 -13.89 1.89
N SER A 64 -9.59 -13.29 2.90
CA SER A 64 -11.03 -13.39 3.14
C SER A 64 -11.85 -12.55 2.17
N MET A 65 -11.32 -11.41 1.75
CA MET A 65 -11.95 -10.51 0.80
C MET A 65 -10.89 -9.87 -0.09
N SER A 66 -11.21 -9.71 -1.37
CA SER A 66 -10.34 -9.04 -2.32
C SER A 66 -11.09 -7.95 -3.07
N THR A 67 -10.51 -6.76 -3.11
CA THR A 67 -11.02 -5.62 -3.87
C THR A 67 -9.86 -4.69 -4.24
N ASN A 68 -9.97 -4.03 -5.38
CA ASN A 68 -8.97 -3.05 -5.83
C ASN A 68 -9.29 -1.62 -5.37
N TYR A 69 -10.40 -1.44 -4.65
CA TYR A 69 -10.78 -0.14 -4.09
C TYR A 69 -10.17 0.06 -2.71
N LEU A 70 -9.13 0.88 -2.63
CA LEU A 70 -8.38 1.10 -1.39
C LEU A 70 -9.23 1.67 -0.26
N GLU A 71 -10.19 2.56 -0.57
CA GLU A 71 -11.10 3.10 0.44
C GLU A 71 -12.00 2.01 1.04
N THR A 72 -12.42 1.04 0.23
CA THR A 72 -13.18 -0.11 0.72
C THR A 72 -12.32 -0.96 1.64
N ILE A 73 -11.08 -1.24 1.26
CA ILE A 73 -10.13 -1.97 2.13
C ILE A 73 -9.97 -1.24 3.47
N LYS A 74 -9.73 0.06 3.42
CA LYS A 74 -9.60 0.90 4.63
C LYS A 74 -10.81 0.77 5.56
N MET A 75 -12.02 0.84 5.00
CA MET A 75 -13.25 0.67 5.77
C MET A 75 -13.34 -0.71 6.43
N LEU A 76 -13.05 -1.78 5.67
CA LEU A 76 -13.11 -3.16 6.17
C LEU A 76 -12.07 -3.41 7.27
N ILE A 77 -10.89 -2.84 7.13
CA ILE A 77 -9.85 -2.89 8.17
C ILE A 77 -10.31 -2.14 9.42
N GLY A 78 -10.89 -0.96 9.27
CA GLY A 78 -11.37 -0.14 10.39
C GLY A 78 -12.42 -0.86 11.25
N VAL A 79 -13.25 -1.69 10.65
CA VAL A 79 -14.25 -2.48 11.40
C VAL A 79 -13.70 -3.81 11.95
N GLY A 80 -12.45 -4.12 11.72
CA GLY A 80 -11.76 -5.24 12.37
C GLY A 80 -11.83 -6.58 11.65
N LEU A 81 -12.11 -6.59 10.34
CA LEU A 81 -12.30 -7.83 9.58
C LEU A 81 -10.98 -8.54 9.20
N GLY A 82 -9.84 -7.92 9.42
CA GLY A 82 -8.55 -8.51 9.12
C GLY A 82 -7.44 -7.47 9.08
N TRP A 83 -6.30 -7.85 8.50
CA TRP A 83 -5.19 -6.96 8.23
C TRP A 83 -5.04 -6.70 6.73
N SER A 84 -4.35 -5.66 6.38
CA SER A 84 -4.05 -5.33 4.98
C SER A 84 -2.72 -4.58 4.85
N VAL A 85 -2.41 -4.20 3.62
CA VAL A 85 -1.32 -3.28 3.28
C VAL A 85 -1.92 -2.09 2.55
N LEU A 86 -1.73 -0.90 3.10
CA LEU A 86 -2.29 0.35 2.57
C LEU A 86 -1.24 1.45 2.53
N PRO A 87 -1.40 2.46 1.66
CA PRO A 87 -0.60 3.67 1.73
C PRO A 87 -0.71 4.31 3.12
N LYS A 88 0.42 4.64 3.71
CA LYS A 88 0.48 5.26 5.04
C LYS A 88 -0.34 6.55 5.13
N THR A 89 -0.39 7.30 4.04
CA THR A 89 -1.16 8.55 3.94
C THR A 89 -2.68 8.37 4.02
N MET A 90 -3.18 7.15 3.83
CA MET A 90 -4.62 6.85 3.89
C MET A 90 -5.12 6.55 5.31
N LEU A 91 -4.22 6.31 6.25
CA LEU A 91 -4.61 5.83 7.58
C LEU A 91 -5.35 6.90 8.38
N GLY A 92 -6.43 6.48 9.05
CA GLY A 92 -7.21 7.28 9.97
C GLY A 92 -7.03 6.80 11.43
N ASP A 93 -7.87 7.34 12.33
CA ASP A 93 -7.78 7.06 13.76
C ASP A 93 -8.24 5.64 14.15
N ASP A 94 -8.94 4.96 13.27
CA ASP A 94 -9.49 3.60 13.49
C ASP A 94 -8.51 2.47 13.15
N SER A 95 -7.36 2.79 12.58
CA SER A 95 -6.35 1.81 12.19
C SER A 95 -4.98 2.12 12.80
N VAL A 96 -4.17 1.10 12.94
CA VAL A 96 -2.79 1.20 13.40
C VAL A 96 -1.84 0.52 12.44
N VAL A 97 -0.62 1.07 12.35
CA VAL A 97 0.47 0.42 11.63
C VAL A 97 1.00 -0.74 12.46
N LEU A 98 1.12 -1.92 11.84
CA LEU A 98 1.70 -3.09 12.49
C LEU A 98 3.21 -2.98 12.54
N ASP A 99 3.77 -3.37 13.67
CA ASP A 99 5.21 -3.53 13.84
C ASP A 99 5.63 -4.92 13.34
N ILE A 100 6.07 -4.99 12.09
CA ILE A 100 6.44 -6.25 11.44
C ILE A 100 7.90 -6.57 11.68
N SER A 101 8.19 -7.82 12.02
CA SER A 101 9.54 -8.30 12.33
C SER A 101 10.49 -8.41 11.13
N ILE A 102 9.98 -8.28 9.92
CA ILE A 102 10.76 -8.39 8.67
C ILE A 102 10.91 -7.03 8.04
N GLU A 103 12.14 -6.70 7.64
CA GLU A 103 12.38 -5.54 6.79
C GLU A 103 11.90 -5.83 5.37
N ILE A 104 10.87 -5.11 4.94
CA ILE A 104 10.34 -5.17 3.59
C ILE A 104 10.21 -3.74 3.09
N ASP A 105 10.82 -3.46 1.94
CA ASP A 105 10.59 -2.20 1.25
C ASP A 105 9.32 -2.34 0.41
N LEU A 106 8.25 -1.74 0.91
CA LEU A 106 6.95 -1.69 0.23
C LEU A 106 6.69 -0.34 -0.42
N ALA A 107 7.69 0.51 -0.54
CA ALA A 107 7.51 1.81 -1.19
C ALA A 107 7.31 1.63 -2.70
N ARG A 108 6.40 2.43 -3.23
CA ARG A 108 6.20 2.57 -4.67
C ARG A 108 6.42 4.02 -5.08
N THR A 109 6.81 4.22 -6.32
CA THR A 109 6.96 5.57 -6.88
C THR A 109 5.68 5.94 -7.63
N LEU A 110 5.10 7.07 -7.26
CA LEU A 110 4.02 7.70 -8.01
C LEU A 110 4.60 8.83 -8.85
N GLY A 111 4.17 8.93 -10.09
CA GLY A 111 4.72 9.93 -10.99
C GLY A 111 3.81 10.26 -12.14
N VAL A 112 4.32 11.08 -13.03
CA VAL A 112 3.65 11.50 -14.26
C VAL A 112 4.27 10.77 -15.45
N ILE A 113 3.42 10.27 -16.32
CA ILE A 113 3.83 9.65 -17.58
C ILE A 113 3.12 10.37 -18.73
N HIS A 114 3.87 10.78 -19.74
CA HIS A 114 3.29 11.32 -20.97
C HIS A 114 4.06 10.85 -22.21
N HIS A 115 3.41 10.91 -23.35
CA HIS A 115 4.00 10.48 -24.61
C HIS A 115 5.00 11.53 -25.10
N VAL A 116 6.19 11.08 -25.53
CA VAL A 116 7.29 11.96 -25.97
C VAL A 116 6.91 12.82 -27.17
N ASP A 117 6.07 12.28 -28.08
CA ASP A 117 5.67 12.96 -29.31
C ASP A 117 4.40 13.79 -29.16
N ARG A 118 3.84 13.90 -27.96
CA ARG A 118 2.66 14.72 -27.68
C ARG A 118 3.04 15.99 -26.96
N THR A 119 2.56 17.10 -27.50
CA THR A 119 2.64 18.39 -26.81
C THR A 119 1.55 18.44 -25.72
N LEU A 120 1.96 18.77 -24.51
CA LEU A 120 1.02 19.00 -23.42
C LEU A 120 0.26 20.29 -23.65
N SER A 121 -1.02 20.29 -23.21
CA SER A 121 -1.78 21.55 -23.14
C SER A 121 -1.22 22.46 -22.04
N ASN A 122 -1.51 23.74 -22.11
CA ASN A 122 -1.12 24.70 -21.08
C ASN A 122 -1.61 24.26 -19.69
N ALA A 123 -2.83 23.72 -19.62
CA ALA A 123 -3.40 23.19 -18.38
C ALA A 123 -2.61 21.96 -17.89
N GLY A 124 -2.21 21.07 -18.79
CA GLY A 124 -1.40 19.91 -18.47
C GLY A 124 -0.03 20.30 -17.94
N GLU A 125 0.64 21.26 -18.56
CA GLU A 125 1.92 21.78 -18.09
C GLU A 125 1.80 22.44 -16.71
N ALA A 126 0.78 23.28 -16.51
CA ALA A 126 0.51 23.91 -15.23
C ALA A 126 0.25 22.89 -14.13
N PHE A 127 -0.49 21.83 -14.43
CA PHE A 127 -0.75 20.74 -13.49
C PHE A 127 0.54 20.00 -13.09
N ILE A 128 1.39 19.69 -14.07
CA ILE A 128 2.68 19.04 -13.78
C ILE A 128 3.57 19.95 -12.92
N ASP A 129 3.59 21.25 -13.18
CA ASP A 129 4.35 22.20 -12.37
C ASP A 129 3.85 22.23 -10.91
N LEU A 130 2.54 22.18 -10.70
CA LEU A 130 1.98 22.06 -9.36
C LEU A 130 2.39 20.77 -8.67
N LEU A 131 2.42 19.66 -9.39
CA LEU A 131 2.88 18.39 -8.85
C LEU A 131 4.36 18.44 -8.46
N ARG A 132 5.19 19.07 -9.26
CA ARG A 132 6.62 19.25 -8.97
C ARG A 132 6.85 20.10 -7.71
N GLU A 133 6.06 21.15 -7.53
CA GLU A 133 6.12 22.00 -6.32
C GLU A 133 5.75 21.21 -5.06
N ALA A 134 4.80 20.28 -5.18
CA ALA A 134 4.36 19.42 -4.06
C ALA A 134 5.23 18.17 -3.88
N SER A 135 6.23 17.95 -4.76
CA SER A 135 7.04 16.73 -4.77
C SER A 135 7.95 16.64 -3.56
N ASP A 136 7.96 15.46 -2.92
CA ASP A 136 8.92 15.06 -1.90
C ASP A 136 10.05 14.19 -2.45
N TYR A 137 10.05 13.93 -3.75
CA TYR A 137 11.04 13.09 -4.41
C TYR A 137 12.35 13.87 -4.57
N GLN A 138 13.38 13.42 -3.88
CA GLN A 138 14.72 13.97 -4.03
C GLN A 138 15.32 13.50 -5.35
N ARG A 139 15.62 14.46 -6.19
CA ARG A 139 16.31 14.24 -7.48
C ARG A 139 17.80 13.98 -7.28
#